data_e822d48d359c4fe16737174340b64f48
#
_entry.id   e822d48d359c4fe16737174340b64f48
#
_cell.length_a   1.000
_cell.length_b   1.000
_cell.length_c   1.000
_cell.angle_alpha   90.00
_cell.angle_beta   90.00
_cell.angle_gamma   90.00
#
_symmetry.space_group_name_H-M   'P 1'
#
loop_
_entity.id
_entity.type
_entity.pdbx_description
1 polymer ?
#
loop_
_entity_poly.entity_id
_entity_poly.type
_entity_poly.pdbx_seq_one_letter_code
_entity_poly.pdbx_strand_id
1 'polypeptide(L)'
;MTTTPANVLASVDLGSNSFRLQICENNNGQLKVIDSFKQMVRFAAGLDEQKNLSEASQEQALECLAKFGERLRGFQPENVRVVATNTFRVAKNIAQFLPRAEAALGFPIEVIAGREEARLIYTGVVHTLPPKGDKMLVIDIGGGSTEFVIGSDLQPLTTESLPLGCVTYSMRFFQNKVTAKDFQAAVSAARIEIQRISKLMKRTGWDFAIGTSGSAKSIRDVLAAELPQEADITAQGMRYLADRIIEAGSVKKAKFENLK
;
A
#
# COMPACT_ATOMS: atom_id res chain seq x y z
N MET A 1 19.82 26.81 14.28
CA MET A 1 18.95 25.77 13.75
C MET A 1 17.93 25.45 14.82
N THR A 2 16.67 25.70 14.59
CA THR A 2 15.59 25.33 15.53
C THR A 2 15.42 23.79 15.49
N THR A 3 15.69 23.15 16.62
CA THR A 3 15.42 21.69 16.76
C THR A 3 13.91 21.46 16.82
N THR A 4 13.44 20.42 16.15
CA THR A 4 12.04 20.00 16.21
C THR A 4 11.68 19.60 17.66
N PRO A 5 10.49 19.99 18.17
CA PRO A 5 10.06 19.60 19.52
C PRO A 5 10.06 18.06 19.70
N ALA A 6 10.41 17.60 20.89
CA ALA A 6 10.51 16.16 21.20
C ALA A 6 9.18 15.37 21.04
N ASN A 7 8.04 16.06 21.07
CA ASN A 7 6.71 15.46 20.87
C ASN A 7 6.27 15.40 19.39
N VAL A 8 7.12 15.85 18.46
CA VAL A 8 6.83 15.76 17.02
C VAL A 8 7.54 14.56 16.43
N LEU A 9 6.77 13.67 15.83
CA LEU A 9 7.23 12.42 15.25
C LEU A 9 7.00 12.41 13.73
N ALA A 10 7.86 11.73 13.00
CA ALA A 10 7.71 11.54 11.56
C ALA A 10 7.77 10.08 11.19
N SER A 11 6.93 9.68 10.22
CA SER A 11 6.97 8.38 9.58
C SER A 11 7.11 8.54 8.08
N VAL A 12 7.99 7.74 7.49
CA VAL A 12 8.17 7.65 6.04
C VAL A 12 7.86 6.22 5.61
N ASP A 13 6.90 6.08 4.70
CA ASP A 13 6.50 4.82 4.07
C ASP A 13 6.95 4.81 2.60
N LEU A 14 7.88 3.93 2.27
CA LEU A 14 8.42 3.76 0.92
C LEU A 14 7.75 2.56 0.25
N GLY A 15 6.52 2.78 -0.21
CA GLY A 15 5.69 1.79 -0.87
C GLY A 15 6.03 1.57 -2.35
N SER A 16 5.50 0.53 -2.94
CA SER A 16 5.72 0.17 -4.34
C SER A 16 5.08 1.12 -5.36
N ASN A 17 4.03 1.83 -4.97
CA ASN A 17 3.32 2.78 -5.84
C ASN A 17 3.60 4.24 -5.48
N SER A 18 3.62 4.54 -4.19
CA SER A 18 3.84 5.90 -3.70
C SER A 18 4.72 5.90 -2.45
N PHE A 19 5.49 6.97 -2.30
CA PHE A 19 6.18 7.29 -1.06
C PHE A 19 5.34 8.30 -0.28
N ARG A 20 5.32 8.14 1.03
CA ARG A 20 4.56 9.01 1.93
C ARG A 20 5.40 9.42 3.13
N LEU A 21 5.42 10.71 3.40
CA LEU A 21 5.89 11.28 4.66
C LEU A 21 4.66 11.76 5.44
N GLN A 22 4.63 11.47 6.72
CA GLN A 22 3.62 11.99 7.65
C GLN A 22 4.30 12.47 8.90
N ILE A 23 3.97 13.69 9.31
CA ILE A 23 4.47 14.32 10.55
C ILE A 23 3.29 14.47 11.50
N CYS A 24 3.47 14.01 12.73
CA CYS A 24 2.45 14.00 13.74
C CYS A 24 2.97 14.66 15.02
N GLU A 25 2.12 15.39 15.69
CA GLU A 25 2.30 15.80 17.08
C GLU A 25 1.70 14.75 18.01
N ASN A 26 2.48 14.29 18.97
CA ASN A 26 2.04 13.34 19.99
C ASN A 26 1.62 14.09 21.26
N ASN A 27 0.33 14.15 21.49
CA ASN A 27 -0.25 14.78 22.67
C ASN A 27 -0.74 13.68 23.62
N ASN A 28 0.13 13.22 24.52
CA ASN A 28 -0.18 12.18 25.52
C ASN A 28 -0.75 10.87 24.90
N GLY A 29 -0.14 10.40 23.81
CA GLY A 29 -0.56 9.19 23.11
C GLY A 29 -1.58 9.42 22.00
N GLN A 30 -2.15 10.61 21.88
CA GLN A 30 -2.99 10.99 20.74
C GLN A 30 -2.13 11.62 19.64
N LEU A 31 -2.09 10.95 18.49
CA LEU A 31 -1.35 11.42 17.32
C LEU A 31 -2.22 12.36 16.48
N LYS A 32 -1.79 13.62 16.36
CA LYS A 32 -2.41 14.60 15.47
C LYS A 32 -1.52 14.83 14.27
N VAL A 33 -2.02 14.52 13.07
CA VAL A 33 -1.30 14.79 11.82
C VAL A 33 -1.21 16.31 11.65
N ILE A 34 0.02 16.83 11.51
CA ILE A 34 0.31 18.24 11.27
C ILE A 34 0.84 18.52 9.87
N ASP A 35 1.47 17.53 9.23
CA ASP A 35 1.85 17.60 7.81
C ASP A 35 1.81 16.21 7.18
N SER A 36 1.48 16.13 5.88
CA SER A 36 1.47 14.89 5.13
C SER A 36 1.82 15.16 3.67
N PHE A 37 2.85 14.48 3.18
CA PHE A 37 3.27 14.57 1.79
C PHE A 37 3.26 13.17 1.16
N LYS A 38 2.60 13.04 0.01
CA LYS A 38 2.54 11.79 -0.75
C LYS A 38 2.94 12.06 -2.20
N GLN A 39 3.85 11.25 -2.72
CA GLN A 39 4.27 11.32 -4.12
C GLN A 39 4.10 9.97 -4.79
N MET A 40 3.49 9.96 -5.97
CA MET A 40 3.36 8.77 -6.83
C MET A 40 4.70 8.52 -7.52
N VAL A 41 5.47 7.58 -7.01
CA VAL A 41 6.79 7.21 -7.57
C VAL A 41 6.66 6.03 -8.53
N ARG A 42 5.63 5.19 -8.36
CA ARG A 42 5.43 3.94 -9.12
C ARG A 42 6.68 3.05 -9.14
N PHE A 43 7.35 2.96 -8.01
CA PHE A 43 8.66 2.33 -7.88
C PHE A 43 8.70 0.89 -8.38
N ALA A 44 7.62 0.12 -8.17
CA ALA A 44 7.48 -1.24 -8.71
C ALA A 44 7.42 -1.28 -10.24
N ALA A 45 6.99 -0.21 -10.90
CA ALA A 45 6.97 -0.15 -12.36
C ALA A 45 8.37 0.00 -12.98
N GLY A 46 9.37 0.36 -12.19
CA GLY A 46 10.77 0.42 -12.59
C GLY A 46 11.50 -0.93 -12.57
N LEU A 47 10.85 -2.01 -12.11
CA LEU A 47 11.44 -3.35 -12.11
C LEU A 47 11.39 -3.97 -13.51
N ASP A 48 12.54 -4.45 -13.99
CA ASP A 48 12.62 -5.27 -15.19
C ASP A 48 12.21 -6.74 -14.91
N GLU A 49 12.26 -7.59 -15.96
CA GLU A 49 11.96 -9.03 -15.85
C GLU A 49 12.90 -9.76 -14.90
N GLN A 50 14.13 -9.29 -14.76
CA GLN A 50 15.15 -9.82 -13.86
C GLN A 50 15.04 -9.25 -12.44
N LYS A 51 14.05 -8.37 -12.18
CA LYS A 51 13.82 -7.65 -10.94
C LYS A 51 14.92 -6.63 -10.57
N ASN A 52 15.55 -6.01 -11.53
CA ASN A 52 16.41 -4.86 -11.28
C ASN A 52 15.62 -3.57 -11.46
N LEU A 53 15.85 -2.60 -10.60
CA LEU A 53 15.32 -1.25 -10.73
C LEU A 53 16.09 -0.49 -11.80
N SER A 54 15.37 0.11 -12.76
CA SER A 54 15.94 0.99 -13.75
C SER A 54 16.55 2.24 -13.13
N GLU A 55 17.59 2.80 -13.73
CA GLU A 55 18.23 4.04 -13.25
C GLU A 55 17.21 5.19 -13.18
N ALA A 56 16.37 5.34 -14.20
CA ALA A 56 15.33 6.39 -14.23
C ALA A 56 14.37 6.29 -13.01
N SER A 57 14.01 5.06 -12.61
CA SER A 57 13.14 4.85 -11.43
C SER A 57 13.89 5.14 -10.13
N GLN A 58 15.18 4.79 -10.07
CA GLN A 58 16.03 5.12 -8.92
C GLN A 58 16.16 6.63 -8.76
N GLU A 59 16.47 7.38 -9.83
CA GLU A 59 16.59 8.84 -9.79
C GLU A 59 15.28 9.51 -9.35
N GLN A 60 14.14 9.09 -9.90
CA GLN A 60 12.83 9.60 -9.47
C GLN A 60 12.58 9.36 -7.96
N ALA A 61 12.99 8.20 -7.45
CA ALA A 61 12.89 7.89 -6.04
C ALA A 61 13.81 8.79 -5.19
N LEU A 62 15.07 8.99 -5.62
CA LEU A 62 16.03 9.87 -4.94
C LEU A 62 15.53 11.32 -4.88
N GLU A 63 14.96 11.86 -5.95
CA GLU A 63 14.36 13.20 -5.96
C GLU A 63 13.23 13.33 -4.94
N CYS A 64 12.40 12.29 -4.80
CA CYS A 64 11.33 12.27 -3.80
C CYS A 64 11.89 12.23 -2.39
N LEU A 65 12.91 11.37 -2.15
CA LEU A 65 13.55 11.23 -0.85
C LEU A 65 14.28 12.50 -0.42
N ALA A 66 14.94 13.19 -1.33
CA ALA A 66 15.57 14.49 -1.06
C ALA A 66 14.55 15.53 -0.59
N LYS A 67 13.36 15.58 -1.24
CA LYS A 67 12.26 16.47 -0.79
C LYS A 67 11.74 16.12 0.61
N PHE A 68 11.73 14.83 0.97
CA PHE A 68 11.37 14.38 2.30
C PHE A 68 12.46 14.78 3.31
N GLY A 69 13.73 14.56 2.97
CA GLY A 69 14.88 14.96 3.79
C GLY A 69 14.89 16.45 4.11
N GLU A 70 14.55 17.31 3.15
CA GLU A 70 14.38 18.75 3.36
C GLU A 70 13.32 19.05 4.43
N ARG A 71 12.18 18.34 4.41
CA ARG A 71 11.09 18.49 5.40
C ARG A 71 11.44 17.94 6.76
N LEU A 72 12.32 16.95 6.81
CA LEU A 72 12.79 16.32 8.03
C LEU A 72 14.02 17.01 8.64
N ARG A 73 14.49 18.09 8.03
CA ARG A 73 15.63 18.84 8.55
C ARG A 73 15.36 19.34 9.98
N GLY A 74 16.26 18.99 10.89
CA GLY A 74 16.14 19.34 12.32
C GLY A 74 15.41 18.30 13.18
N PHE A 75 14.89 17.21 12.58
CA PHE A 75 14.41 16.07 13.35
C PHE A 75 15.56 15.27 13.94
N GLN A 76 15.35 14.75 15.14
CA GLN A 76 16.28 13.80 15.75
C GLN A 76 15.99 12.40 15.20
N PRO A 77 17.01 11.53 15.00
CA PRO A 77 16.82 10.19 14.45
C PRO A 77 15.78 9.33 15.18
N GLU A 78 15.69 9.44 16.50
CA GLU A 78 14.75 8.71 17.34
C GLU A 78 13.28 9.12 17.12
N ASN A 79 13.04 10.30 16.53
CA ASN A 79 11.70 10.81 16.21
C ASN A 79 11.28 10.52 14.77
N VAL A 80 12.13 9.86 13.99
CA VAL A 80 11.85 9.53 12.57
C VAL A 80 11.91 8.03 12.37
N ARG A 81 10.85 7.44 11.85
CA ARG A 81 10.86 6.04 11.39
C ARG A 81 10.63 5.96 9.90
N VAL A 82 11.54 5.30 9.21
CA VAL A 82 11.46 5.09 7.77
C VAL A 82 11.35 3.60 7.50
N VAL A 83 10.25 3.19 6.84
CA VAL A 83 10.05 1.80 6.44
C VAL A 83 9.96 1.69 4.92
N ALA A 84 10.58 0.65 4.37
CA ALA A 84 10.52 0.31 2.97
C ALA A 84 9.93 -1.10 2.79
N THR A 85 9.09 -1.26 1.77
CA THR A 85 8.24 -2.42 1.65
C THR A 85 8.55 -3.29 0.43
N ASN A 86 7.57 -3.84 -0.25
CA ASN A 86 7.71 -4.90 -1.25
C ASN A 86 8.79 -4.65 -2.30
N THR A 87 8.83 -3.50 -2.99
CA THR A 87 9.80 -3.27 -4.07
C THR A 87 11.24 -3.30 -3.55
N PHE A 88 11.50 -2.75 -2.36
CA PHE A 88 12.81 -2.83 -1.72
C PHE A 88 13.20 -4.27 -1.33
N ARG A 89 12.21 -5.12 -0.99
CA ARG A 89 12.47 -6.55 -0.69
C ARG A 89 12.84 -7.37 -1.93
N VAL A 90 12.25 -7.06 -3.09
CA VAL A 90 12.36 -7.92 -4.28
C VAL A 90 13.37 -7.46 -5.31
N ALA A 91 13.78 -6.19 -5.27
CA ALA A 91 14.74 -5.64 -6.22
C ALA A 91 16.13 -6.20 -5.97
N LYS A 92 16.76 -6.81 -7.00
CA LYS A 92 18.06 -7.44 -6.88
C LYS A 92 19.22 -6.45 -6.72
N ASN A 93 19.08 -5.27 -7.29
CA ASN A 93 20.08 -4.19 -7.19
C ASN A 93 19.81 -3.22 -6.04
N ILE A 94 18.97 -3.59 -5.07
CA ILE A 94 18.60 -2.72 -3.95
C ILE A 94 19.80 -2.38 -3.05
N ALA A 95 20.73 -3.30 -2.88
CA ALA A 95 21.92 -3.08 -2.07
C ALA A 95 22.80 -1.92 -2.57
N GLN A 96 22.76 -1.62 -3.87
CA GLN A 96 23.47 -0.49 -4.48
C GLN A 96 22.66 0.81 -4.36
N PHE A 97 21.35 0.72 -4.38
CA PHE A 97 20.44 1.86 -4.28
C PHE A 97 20.25 2.37 -2.85
N LEU A 98 20.17 1.46 -1.86
CA LEU A 98 19.82 1.78 -0.48
C LEU A 98 20.72 2.85 0.16
N PRO A 99 22.05 2.81 0.04
CA PRO A 99 22.92 3.86 0.59
C PRO A 99 22.67 5.25 -0.06
N ARG A 100 22.36 5.28 -1.35
CA ARG A 100 22.01 6.51 -2.07
C ARG A 100 20.69 7.08 -1.55
N ALA A 101 19.71 6.19 -1.30
CA ALA A 101 18.40 6.55 -0.79
C ALA A 101 18.50 7.12 0.64
N GLU A 102 19.28 6.47 1.51
CA GLU A 102 19.53 6.95 2.87
C GLU A 102 20.27 8.29 2.88
N ALA A 103 21.25 8.47 2.01
CA ALA A 103 21.96 9.73 1.88
C ALA A 103 21.05 10.88 1.39
N ALA A 104 20.14 10.58 0.44
CA ALA A 104 19.18 11.56 -0.06
C ALA A 104 18.12 11.96 0.99
N LEU A 105 17.67 10.99 1.79
CA LEU A 105 16.68 11.21 2.85
C LEU A 105 17.29 11.83 4.12
N GLY A 106 18.53 11.44 4.44
CA GLY A 106 19.22 11.82 5.67
C GLY A 106 18.90 10.93 6.89
N PHE A 107 18.19 9.81 6.69
CA PHE A 107 17.78 8.88 7.74
C PHE A 107 17.95 7.43 7.28
N PRO A 108 18.21 6.48 8.20
CA PRO A 108 18.30 5.07 7.88
C PRO A 108 16.94 4.52 7.40
N ILE A 109 16.96 3.57 6.46
CA ILE A 109 15.78 2.95 5.87
C ILE A 109 15.69 1.49 6.31
N GLU A 110 14.64 1.16 7.04
CA GLU A 110 14.35 -0.21 7.48
C GLU A 110 13.52 -0.94 6.41
N VAL A 111 14.11 -1.94 5.75
CA VAL A 111 13.38 -2.82 4.83
C VAL A 111 12.66 -3.90 5.62
N ILE A 112 11.35 -3.75 5.81
CA ILE A 112 10.56 -4.62 6.66
C ILE A 112 10.03 -5.86 5.91
N ALA A 113 9.91 -6.99 6.63
CA ALA A 113 9.29 -8.21 6.10
C ALA A 113 7.77 -7.98 5.84
N GLY A 114 7.19 -8.73 4.88
CA GLY A 114 5.77 -8.56 4.54
C GLY A 114 4.80 -8.83 5.70
N ARG A 115 5.12 -9.78 6.59
CA ARG A 115 4.31 -10.02 7.80
C ARG A 115 4.44 -8.90 8.83
N GLU A 116 5.58 -8.24 8.90
CA GLU A 116 5.76 -7.06 9.75
C GLU A 116 4.99 -5.86 9.17
N GLU A 117 5.04 -5.66 7.84
CA GLU A 117 4.20 -4.70 7.15
C GLU A 117 2.72 -4.92 7.48
N ALA A 118 2.23 -6.17 7.36
CA ALA A 118 0.87 -6.55 7.71
C ALA A 118 0.53 -6.22 9.18
N ARG A 119 1.45 -6.52 10.12
CA ARG A 119 1.27 -6.20 11.53
C ARG A 119 1.14 -4.70 11.77
N LEU A 120 1.99 -3.88 11.15
CA LEU A 120 1.95 -2.42 11.26
C LEU A 120 0.67 -1.83 10.68
N ILE A 121 0.20 -2.35 9.53
CA ILE A 121 -1.08 -1.96 8.92
C ILE A 121 -2.23 -2.24 9.89
N TYR A 122 -2.27 -3.44 10.47
CA TYR A 122 -3.31 -3.79 11.45
C TYR A 122 -3.28 -2.85 12.65
N THR A 123 -2.09 -2.56 13.19
CA THR A 123 -1.92 -1.60 14.28
C THR A 123 -2.50 -0.23 13.91
N GLY A 124 -2.23 0.28 12.71
CA GLY A 124 -2.80 1.53 12.24
C GLY A 124 -4.33 1.51 12.15
N VAL A 125 -4.90 0.40 11.67
CA VAL A 125 -6.36 0.25 11.53
C VAL A 125 -7.05 0.25 12.91
N VAL A 126 -6.58 -0.55 13.87
CA VAL A 126 -7.23 -0.67 15.17
C VAL A 126 -7.15 0.59 16.03
N HIS A 127 -6.15 1.46 15.78
CA HIS A 127 -6.06 2.76 16.44
C HIS A 127 -6.97 3.83 15.82
N THR A 128 -7.54 3.57 14.64
CA THR A 128 -8.45 4.51 13.97
C THR A 128 -9.92 4.10 14.04
N LEU A 129 -10.20 2.88 14.47
CA LEU A 129 -11.56 2.33 14.57
C LEU A 129 -11.91 2.04 16.02
N PRO A 130 -13.18 2.23 16.41
CA PRO A 130 -13.63 1.82 17.73
C PRO A 130 -13.54 0.29 17.87
N PRO A 131 -13.07 -0.22 19.03
CA PRO A 131 -13.02 -1.65 19.28
C PRO A 131 -14.44 -2.25 19.24
N LYS A 132 -14.60 -3.40 18.55
CA LYS A 132 -15.89 -4.09 18.42
C LYS A 132 -15.91 -5.44 19.13
N GLY A 133 -14.77 -5.94 19.61
CA GLY A 133 -14.63 -7.26 20.20
C GLY A 133 -14.67 -8.44 19.21
N ASP A 134 -14.93 -8.15 17.93
CA ASP A 134 -15.07 -9.14 16.86
C ASP A 134 -13.74 -9.36 16.14
N LYS A 135 -13.62 -10.49 15.46
CA LYS A 135 -12.47 -10.75 14.58
C LYS A 135 -12.61 -9.98 13.28
N MET A 136 -11.62 -9.17 13.00
CA MET A 136 -11.55 -8.33 11.80
C MET A 136 -10.53 -8.90 10.82
N LEU A 137 -10.92 -9.04 9.54
CA LEU A 137 -10.00 -9.25 8.42
C LEU A 137 -9.65 -7.91 7.79
N VAL A 138 -8.38 -7.52 7.87
CA VAL A 138 -7.85 -6.36 7.16
C VAL A 138 -7.20 -6.83 5.87
N ILE A 139 -7.54 -6.20 4.75
CA ILE A 139 -6.97 -6.44 3.42
C ILE A 139 -6.39 -5.12 2.93
N ASP A 140 -5.07 -5.05 2.78
CA ASP A 140 -4.38 -3.90 2.22
C ASP A 140 -3.85 -4.22 0.82
N ILE A 141 -4.42 -3.60 -0.21
CA ILE A 141 -3.98 -3.81 -1.59
C ILE A 141 -2.98 -2.71 -1.97
N GLY A 142 -1.71 -3.04 -1.81
CA GLY A 142 -0.59 -2.18 -2.18
C GLY A 142 -0.24 -2.21 -3.67
N GLY A 143 0.88 -1.55 -4.02
CA GLY A 143 1.38 -1.53 -5.40
C GLY A 143 2.01 -2.84 -5.86
N GLY A 144 2.75 -3.51 -4.99
CA GLY A 144 3.50 -4.75 -5.28
C GLY A 144 3.05 -5.98 -4.51
N SER A 145 2.39 -5.79 -3.38
CA SER A 145 1.88 -6.85 -2.50
C SER A 145 0.48 -6.53 -2.00
N THR A 146 -0.15 -7.52 -1.39
CA THR A 146 -1.38 -7.39 -0.61
C THR A 146 -1.18 -8.08 0.73
N GLU A 147 -1.42 -7.36 1.79
CA GLU A 147 -1.34 -7.82 3.16
C GLU A 147 -2.73 -8.25 3.65
N PHE A 148 -2.75 -9.40 4.35
CA PHE A 148 -3.95 -9.98 4.95
C PHE A 148 -3.70 -10.16 6.44
N VAL A 149 -4.55 -9.58 7.27
CA VAL A 149 -4.45 -9.70 8.72
C VAL A 149 -5.80 -10.05 9.31
N ILE A 150 -5.86 -11.13 10.07
CA ILE A 150 -6.98 -11.38 10.95
C ILE A 150 -6.51 -11.07 12.37
N GLY A 151 -7.26 -10.25 13.08
CA GLY A 151 -6.98 -9.91 14.46
C GLY A 151 -8.24 -9.60 15.24
N SER A 152 -8.10 -9.54 16.55
CA SER A 152 -9.15 -9.13 17.48
C SER A 152 -8.58 -8.08 18.42
N ASP A 153 -9.31 -7.00 18.61
CA ASP A 153 -8.86 -5.83 19.37
C ASP A 153 -7.47 -5.35 18.90
N LEU A 154 -6.51 -5.22 19.80
CA LEU A 154 -5.14 -4.77 19.46
C LEU A 154 -4.20 -5.91 19.01
N GLN A 155 -4.68 -7.17 18.95
CA GLN A 155 -3.82 -8.32 18.68
C GLN A 155 -4.02 -8.90 17.28
N PRO A 156 -3.02 -8.87 16.41
CA PRO A 156 -3.04 -9.64 15.18
C PRO A 156 -2.89 -11.14 15.50
N LEU A 157 -3.81 -11.96 15.00
CA LEU A 157 -3.84 -13.42 15.18
C LEU A 157 -3.14 -14.13 14.01
N THR A 158 -3.28 -13.59 12.81
CA THR A 158 -2.71 -14.16 11.58
C THR A 158 -2.32 -13.02 10.65
N THR A 159 -1.07 -13.02 10.18
CA THR A 159 -0.53 -12.03 9.25
C THR A 159 0.08 -12.72 8.04
N GLU A 160 -0.33 -12.34 6.85
CA GLU A 160 0.21 -12.85 5.58
C GLU A 160 0.40 -11.70 4.58
N SER A 161 1.39 -11.87 3.71
CA SER A 161 1.68 -10.96 2.60
C SER A 161 1.85 -11.77 1.33
N LEU A 162 1.10 -11.42 0.30
CA LEU A 162 1.13 -12.08 -1.00
C LEU A 162 1.62 -11.12 -2.10
N PRO A 163 2.30 -11.62 -3.15
CA PRO A 163 2.78 -10.81 -4.27
C PRO A 163 1.64 -10.41 -5.23
N LEU A 164 0.61 -9.80 -4.68
CA LEU A 164 -0.59 -9.33 -5.37
C LEU A 164 -0.66 -7.81 -5.25
N GLY A 165 -0.16 -7.07 -6.23
CA GLY A 165 -0.16 -5.62 -6.16
C GLY A 165 -0.82 -4.99 -7.38
N CYS A 166 -1.50 -3.86 -7.20
CA CYS A 166 -2.22 -3.17 -8.27
C CYS A 166 -1.29 -2.73 -9.41
N VAL A 167 -0.05 -2.31 -9.11
CA VAL A 167 0.94 -1.90 -10.13
C VAL A 167 1.46 -3.13 -10.87
N THR A 168 1.93 -4.13 -10.15
CA THR A 168 2.53 -5.35 -10.74
C THR A 168 1.52 -6.12 -11.58
N TYR A 169 0.27 -6.23 -11.14
CA TYR A 169 -0.81 -6.88 -11.91
C TYR A 169 -1.24 -6.07 -13.13
N SER A 170 -1.33 -4.75 -13.02
CA SER A 170 -1.61 -3.89 -14.17
C SER A 170 -0.54 -4.03 -15.24
N MET A 171 0.73 -4.03 -14.87
CA MET A 171 1.85 -4.23 -15.81
C MET A 171 1.85 -5.62 -16.45
N ARG A 172 1.48 -6.65 -15.69
CA ARG A 172 1.50 -8.03 -16.18
C ARG A 172 0.34 -8.34 -17.11
N PHE A 173 -0.87 -7.84 -16.83
CA PHE A 173 -2.10 -8.29 -17.49
C PHE A 173 -2.80 -7.21 -18.32
N PHE A 174 -2.56 -5.90 -18.08
CA PHE A 174 -3.37 -4.81 -18.61
C PHE A 174 -2.57 -3.69 -19.30
N GLN A 175 -1.44 -4.04 -19.93
CA GLN A 175 -0.55 -3.01 -20.52
C GLN A 175 -1.18 -2.24 -21.69
N ASN A 176 -1.85 -2.92 -22.62
CA ASN A 176 -2.33 -2.32 -23.87
C ASN A 176 -3.86 -2.35 -23.98
N LYS A 177 -4.43 -3.53 -23.82
CA LYS A 177 -5.87 -3.77 -23.89
C LYS A 177 -6.32 -4.47 -22.62
N VAL A 178 -7.58 -4.30 -22.30
CA VAL A 178 -8.25 -5.08 -21.25
C VAL A 178 -9.37 -5.87 -21.91
N THR A 179 -9.18 -7.16 -22.01
CA THR A 179 -10.19 -8.08 -22.52
C THR A 179 -10.70 -8.97 -21.38
N ALA A 180 -11.85 -9.60 -21.58
CA ALA A 180 -12.36 -10.60 -20.65
C ALA A 180 -11.35 -11.74 -20.39
N LYS A 181 -10.56 -12.10 -21.40
CA LYS A 181 -9.50 -13.11 -21.29
C LYS A 181 -8.35 -12.64 -20.38
N ASP A 182 -7.89 -11.40 -20.54
CA ASP A 182 -6.83 -10.82 -19.71
C ASP A 182 -7.30 -10.69 -18.26
N PHE A 183 -8.55 -10.25 -18.08
CA PHE A 183 -9.16 -10.15 -16.76
C PHE A 183 -9.26 -11.50 -16.07
N GLN A 184 -9.74 -12.52 -16.78
CA GLN A 184 -9.82 -13.90 -16.27
C GLN A 184 -8.45 -14.47 -15.93
N ALA A 185 -7.41 -14.16 -16.74
CA ALA A 185 -6.04 -14.57 -16.46
C ALA A 185 -5.51 -13.92 -15.15
N ALA A 186 -5.77 -12.63 -14.96
CA ALA A 186 -5.41 -11.93 -13.73
C ALA A 186 -6.12 -12.49 -12.50
N VAL A 187 -7.44 -12.75 -12.60
CA VAL A 187 -8.24 -13.37 -11.52
C VAL A 187 -7.70 -14.76 -11.19
N SER A 188 -7.38 -15.58 -12.20
CA SER A 188 -6.86 -16.93 -12.00
C SER A 188 -5.50 -16.90 -11.31
N ALA A 189 -4.60 -16.01 -11.74
CA ALA A 189 -3.31 -15.83 -11.09
C ALA A 189 -3.46 -15.38 -9.62
N ALA A 190 -4.36 -14.44 -9.34
CA ALA A 190 -4.62 -13.99 -7.98
C ALA A 190 -5.20 -15.12 -7.10
N ARG A 191 -6.11 -15.93 -7.63
CA ARG A 191 -6.68 -17.09 -6.91
C ARG A 191 -5.63 -18.11 -6.52
N ILE A 192 -4.64 -18.39 -7.39
CA ILE A 192 -3.54 -19.31 -7.09
C ILE A 192 -2.75 -18.81 -5.88
N GLU A 193 -2.42 -17.52 -5.83
CA GLU A 193 -1.70 -16.94 -4.70
C GLU A 193 -2.54 -16.97 -3.41
N ILE A 194 -3.81 -16.56 -3.48
CA ILE A 194 -4.72 -16.54 -2.33
C ILE A 194 -4.96 -17.96 -1.79
N GLN A 195 -4.96 -18.98 -2.65
CA GLN A 195 -5.14 -20.36 -2.23
C GLN A 195 -4.09 -20.82 -1.21
N ARG A 196 -2.87 -20.26 -1.27
CA ARG A 196 -1.78 -20.59 -0.35
C ARG A 196 -2.13 -20.28 1.12
N ILE A 197 -2.93 -19.24 1.35
CA ILE A 197 -3.32 -18.80 2.70
C ILE A 197 -4.77 -19.12 3.05
N SER A 198 -5.59 -19.51 2.08
CA SER A 198 -7.05 -19.68 2.24
C SER A 198 -7.44 -20.61 3.37
N LYS A 199 -6.74 -21.75 3.52
CA LYS A 199 -7.03 -22.73 4.58
C LYS A 199 -6.76 -22.14 5.97
N LEU A 200 -5.67 -21.41 6.13
CA LEU A 200 -5.29 -20.74 7.36
C LEU A 200 -6.32 -19.67 7.72
N MET A 201 -6.62 -18.78 6.78
CA MET A 201 -7.57 -17.68 6.98
C MET A 201 -8.96 -18.20 7.37
N LYS A 202 -9.50 -19.17 6.62
CA LYS A 202 -10.82 -19.78 6.92
C LYS A 202 -10.87 -20.45 8.30
N ARG A 203 -9.78 -21.11 8.71
CA ARG A 203 -9.68 -21.73 10.03
C ARG A 203 -9.66 -20.70 11.17
N THR A 204 -8.94 -19.58 10.96
CA THR A 204 -8.90 -18.48 11.92
C THR A 204 -10.27 -17.80 12.03
N GLY A 205 -10.98 -17.66 10.90
CA GLY A 205 -12.29 -17.03 10.80
C GLY A 205 -12.25 -15.52 11.05
N TRP A 206 -13.24 -14.82 10.55
CA TRP A 206 -13.46 -13.38 10.80
C TRP A 206 -14.95 -13.08 10.73
N ASP A 207 -15.37 -12.02 11.39
CA ASP A 207 -16.77 -11.60 11.48
C ASP A 207 -17.08 -10.51 10.45
N PHE A 208 -16.09 -9.64 10.15
CA PHE A 208 -16.20 -8.60 9.12
C PHE A 208 -14.84 -8.33 8.50
N ALA A 209 -14.85 -7.67 7.32
CA ALA A 209 -13.63 -7.32 6.60
C ALA A 209 -13.52 -5.82 6.33
N ILE A 210 -12.30 -5.31 6.31
CA ILE A 210 -11.97 -3.92 6.00
C ILE A 210 -10.91 -3.88 4.92
N GLY A 211 -11.18 -3.14 3.85
CA GLY A 211 -10.18 -2.78 2.85
C GLY A 211 -9.46 -1.50 3.25
N THR A 212 -8.14 -1.50 3.11
CA THR A 212 -7.29 -0.34 3.37
C THR A 212 -6.52 0.07 2.11
N SER A 213 -5.72 1.14 2.23
CA SER A 213 -4.92 1.68 1.14
C SER A 213 -5.71 2.35 -0.01
N GLY A 214 -4.96 2.82 -0.99
CA GLY A 214 -5.52 3.59 -2.11
C GLY A 214 -6.44 2.78 -3.01
N SER A 215 -6.15 1.49 -3.21
CA SER A 215 -6.94 0.62 -4.10
C SER A 215 -8.36 0.41 -3.54
N ALA A 216 -8.48 0.01 -2.27
CA ALA A 216 -9.78 -0.17 -1.63
C ALA A 216 -10.58 1.13 -1.57
N LYS A 217 -9.91 2.24 -1.23
CA LYS A 217 -10.55 3.56 -1.22
C LYS A 217 -11.09 3.96 -2.58
N SER A 218 -10.29 3.80 -3.64
CA SER A 218 -10.72 4.15 -5.00
C SER A 218 -11.90 3.29 -5.47
N ILE A 219 -11.88 1.98 -5.17
CA ILE A 219 -13.00 1.08 -5.47
C ILE A 219 -14.26 1.57 -4.77
N ARG A 220 -14.20 1.84 -3.47
CA ARG A 220 -15.34 2.33 -2.70
C ARG A 220 -15.86 3.67 -3.24
N ASP A 221 -14.96 4.63 -3.50
CA ASP A 221 -15.36 5.96 -3.95
C ASP A 221 -16.03 5.93 -5.32
N VAL A 222 -15.59 5.05 -6.24
CA VAL A 222 -16.22 4.82 -7.53
C VAL A 222 -17.56 4.11 -7.37
N LEU A 223 -17.64 3.04 -6.56
CA LEU A 223 -18.89 2.31 -6.35
C LEU A 223 -19.94 3.21 -5.71
N ALA A 224 -19.57 4.03 -4.73
CA ALA A 224 -20.50 4.98 -4.10
C ALA A 224 -21.06 6.03 -5.08
N ALA A 225 -20.31 6.40 -6.10
CA ALA A 225 -20.76 7.33 -7.13
C ALA A 225 -21.64 6.64 -8.19
N GLU A 226 -21.22 5.47 -8.67
CA GLU A 226 -21.90 4.76 -9.77
C GLU A 226 -23.03 3.84 -9.33
N LEU A 227 -22.99 3.34 -8.08
CA LEU A 227 -24.02 2.50 -7.46
C LEU A 227 -24.37 3.01 -6.05
N PRO A 228 -25.05 4.16 -5.92
CA PRO A 228 -25.30 4.81 -4.63
C PRO A 228 -26.05 3.95 -3.59
N GLN A 229 -26.75 2.89 -4.04
CA GLN A 229 -27.42 1.91 -3.18
C GLN A 229 -26.46 0.92 -2.53
N GLU A 230 -25.21 0.83 -3.01
CA GLU A 230 -24.16 -0.04 -2.47
C GLU A 230 -23.32 0.77 -1.48
N ALA A 231 -23.49 0.50 -0.18
CA ALA A 231 -22.73 1.21 0.86
C ALA A 231 -21.29 0.69 0.99
N ASP A 232 -21.05 -0.58 0.59
CA ASP A 232 -19.80 -1.30 0.78
C ASP A 232 -19.23 -1.85 -0.53
N ILE A 233 -18.00 -2.39 -0.46
CA ILE A 233 -17.40 -3.12 -1.57
C ILE A 233 -18.02 -4.52 -1.63
N THR A 234 -18.97 -4.73 -2.52
CA THR A 234 -19.67 -6.00 -2.68
C THR A 234 -19.15 -6.79 -3.88
N ALA A 235 -19.45 -8.10 -3.90
CA ALA A 235 -19.14 -8.95 -5.06
C ALA A 235 -19.88 -8.50 -6.33
N GLN A 236 -21.08 -7.90 -6.20
CA GLN A 236 -21.84 -7.36 -7.31
C GLN A 236 -21.19 -6.08 -7.83
N GLY A 237 -20.83 -5.15 -6.95
CA GLY A 237 -20.13 -3.91 -7.31
C GLY A 237 -18.78 -4.21 -8.00
N MET A 238 -18.03 -5.20 -7.49
CA MET A 238 -16.77 -5.61 -8.12
C MET A 238 -16.96 -6.20 -9.53
N ARG A 239 -18.03 -6.96 -9.77
CA ARG A 239 -18.35 -7.45 -11.11
C ARG A 239 -18.72 -6.30 -12.04
N TYR A 240 -19.56 -5.37 -11.58
CA TYR A 240 -19.91 -4.17 -12.33
C TYR A 240 -18.67 -3.39 -12.80
N LEU A 241 -17.72 -3.11 -11.89
CA LEU A 241 -16.48 -2.44 -12.26
C LEU A 241 -15.63 -3.23 -13.26
N ALA A 242 -15.56 -4.55 -13.10
CA ALA A 242 -14.84 -5.42 -14.04
C ALA A 242 -15.44 -5.33 -15.45
N ASP A 243 -16.76 -5.44 -15.57
CA ASP A 243 -17.47 -5.36 -16.84
C ASP A 243 -17.28 -4.01 -17.52
N ARG A 244 -17.38 -2.89 -16.76
CA ARG A 244 -17.12 -1.53 -17.25
C ARG A 244 -15.69 -1.36 -17.79
N ILE A 245 -14.69 -1.92 -17.11
CA ILE A 245 -13.29 -1.86 -17.56
C ILE A 245 -13.09 -2.69 -18.84
N ILE A 246 -13.71 -3.86 -18.91
CA ILE A 246 -13.64 -4.75 -20.09
C ILE A 246 -14.32 -4.09 -21.29
N GLU A 247 -15.51 -3.52 -21.11
CA GLU A 247 -16.24 -2.77 -22.16
C GLU A 247 -15.44 -1.58 -22.70
N ALA A 248 -14.76 -0.84 -21.83
CA ALA A 248 -13.89 0.26 -22.23
C ALA A 248 -12.67 -0.22 -23.06
N GLY A 249 -12.29 -1.49 -22.93
CA GLY A 249 -11.23 -2.16 -23.68
C GLY A 249 -9.82 -1.68 -23.35
N SER A 250 -9.66 -0.69 -22.47
CA SER A 250 -8.37 -0.27 -21.92
C SER A 250 -8.56 0.57 -20.66
N VAL A 251 -7.57 0.52 -19.75
CA VAL A 251 -7.57 1.31 -18.51
C VAL A 251 -7.67 2.82 -18.80
N LYS A 252 -7.02 3.30 -19.86
CA LYS A 252 -7.03 4.73 -20.25
C LYS A 252 -8.39 5.23 -20.72
N LYS A 253 -9.22 4.33 -21.28
CA LYS A 253 -10.56 4.66 -21.78
C LYS A 253 -11.66 4.48 -20.72
N ALA A 254 -11.41 3.66 -19.72
CA ALA A 254 -12.33 3.46 -18.61
C ALA A 254 -12.41 4.77 -17.80
N LYS A 255 -13.57 5.41 -17.87
CA LYS A 255 -13.87 6.62 -17.10
C LYS A 255 -14.85 6.26 -16.00
N PHE A 256 -14.51 6.62 -14.78
CA PHE A 256 -15.34 6.44 -13.60
C PHE A 256 -15.51 7.77 -12.89
N GLU A 257 -16.68 8.00 -12.34
CA GLU A 257 -16.91 9.13 -11.44
C GLU A 257 -16.05 8.96 -10.17
N ASN A 258 -15.56 10.06 -9.63
CA ASN A 258 -14.73 10.11 -8.43
C ASN A 258 -13.40 9.35 -8.47
N LEU A 259 -12.99 8.79 -9.61
CA LEU A 259 -11.64 8.25 -9.77
C LEU A 259 -10.67 9.42 -10.01
N LYS A 260 -9.75 9.66 -9.06
CA LYS A 260 -8.75 10.71 -9.10
C LYS A 260 -7.43 10.21 -9.69
#